data_e83373c14f15dccc86906280fc114039
#
_entry.id   e83373c14f15dccc86906280fc114039
#
_cell.length_a   1.000
_cell.length_b   1.000
_cell.length_c   1.000
_cell.angle_alpha   90.00
_cell.angle_beta   90.00
_cell.angle_gamma   90.00
#
_symmetry.space_group_name_H-M   'P 1'
#
loop_
_entity.id
_entity.type
_entity.pdbx_description
1 polymer ?
#
loop_
_entity_poly.entity_id
_entity_poly.type
_entity_poly.pdbx_seq_one_letter_code
_entity_poly.pdbx_strand_id
1 'polypeptide(L)'
;MESMFSSNRPGWAALLDEKVTAYLPDLKYIHDEPLARHTSFRIGGPATRMAFPTSGDQIVLLTGFAQECGVTPFLLGNGTNLLVADEGLDTLVIQTGEGLNRIALDGGIITADAGVSLARLGVFAWQHSLTGLEFAHGIPGSLGGGVVMNAGAYGGELKDVLTEVTALF
;
A
#
# COMPACT_ATOMS: atom_id res chain seq x y z
N MET A 1 -28.39 -12.31 -20.24
CA MET A 1 -28.51 -12.19 -18.77
C MET A 1 -27.59 -11.02 -18.39
N GLU A 2 -28.12 -9.81 -18.68
CA GLU A 2 -27.40 -8.55 -18.46
C GLU A 2 -27.33 -8.20 -16.97
N SER A 3 -26.20 -7.71 -16.55
CA SER A 3 -25.81 -7.47 -15.18
C SER A 3 -26.78 -6.56 -14.42
N MET A 4 -27.40 -7.10 -13.36
CA MET A 4 -28.15 -6.34 -12.35
C MET A 4 -27.26 -5.57 -11.38
N PHE A 5 -26.02 -5.24 -11.73
CA PHE A 5 -25.14 -4.35 -10.97
C PHE A 5 -25.11 -2.98 -11.63
N SER A 6 -26.29 -2.34 -11.70
CA SER A 6 -26.41 -0.99 -12.25
C SER A 6 -26.76 0.00 -11.14
N SER A 7 -25.90 1.01 -10.99
CA SER A 7 -26.23 2.41 -10.70
C SER A 7 -26.61 2.84 -9.29
N ASN A 8 -25.95 2.35 -8.24
CA ASN A 8 -25.87 3.16 -7.03
C ASN A 8 -24.38 3.34 -6.59
N ARG A 9 -23.56 3.86 -7.53
CA ARG A 9 -22.20 4.23 -7.17
C ARG A 9 -22.28 5.39 -6.18
N PRO A 10 -21.56 5.34 -5.05
CA PRO A 10 -21.54 6.44 -4.09
C PRO A 10 -21.16 7.74 -4.81
N GLY A 11 -21.80 8.84 -4.46
CA GLY A 11 -21.53 10.14 -5.10
C GLY A 11 -20.05 10.57 -5.00
N TRP A 12 -19.34 10.13 -3.95
CA TRP A 12 -17.92 10.37 -3.77
C TRP A 12 -17.06 9.75 -4.88
N ALA A 13 -17.43 8.58 -5.38
CA ALA A 13 -16.63 7.85 -6.37
C ALA A 13 -16.59 8.57 -7.72
N ALA A 14 -17.71 9.15 -8.17
CA ALA A 14 -17.76 9.92 -9.41
C ALA A 14 -16.91 11.20 -9.30
N LEU A 15 -17.00 11.91 -8.17
CA LEU A 15 -16.19 13.10 -7.91
C LEU A 15 -14.68 12.78 -7.86
N LEU A 16 -14.33 11.65 -7.25
CA LEU A 16 -12.94 11.18 -7.21
C LEU A 16 -12.43 10.82 -8.61
N ASP A 17 -13.25 10.14 -9.43
CA ASP A 17 -12.90 9.77 -10.81
C ASP A 17 -12.56 11.01 -11.66
N GLU A 18 -13.35 12.08 -11.54
CA GLU A 18 -13.09 13.35 -12.23
C GLU A 18 -11.73 13.96 -11.82
N LYS A 19 -11.44 14.00 -10.51
CA LYS A 19 -10.17 14.52 -10.00
C LYS A 19 -8.97 13.67 -10.46
N VAL A 20 -9.07 12.35 -10.34
CA VAL A 20 -7.99 11.44 -10.76
C VAL A 20 -7.74 11.60 -12.27
N THR A 21 -8.78 11.64 -13.09
CA THR A 21 -8.63 11.84 -14.53
C THR A 21 -7.97 13.18 -14.87
N ALA A 22 -8.32 14.25 -14.16
CA ALA A 22 -7.81 15.59 -14.44
C ALA A 22 -6.36 15.81 -13.97
N TYR A 23 -5.98 15.27 -12.82
CA TYR A 23 -4.70 15.58 -12.16
C TYR A 23 -3.70 14.44 -12.17
N LEU A 24 -4.15 13.20 -12.37
CA LEU A 24 -3.32 11.98 -12.35
C LEU A 24 -3.63 11.09 -13.57
N PRO A 25 -3.56 11.60 -14.82
CA PRO A 25 -4.01 10.85 -16.00
C PRO A 25 -3.24 9.54 -16.25
N ASP A 26 -1.97 9.48 -15.81
CA ASP A 26 -1.10 8.31 -15.99
C ASP A 26 -1.16 7.33 -14.79
N LEU A 27 -1.97 7.63 -13.77
CA LEU A 27 -2.11 6.76 -12.61
C LEU A 27 -2.83 5.47 -12.98
N LYS A 28 -2.26 4.32 -12.61
CA LYS A 28 -3.00 3.06 -12.65
C LYS A 28 -4.13 3.13 -11.61
N TYR A 29 -5.37 3.21 -12.10
CA TYR A 29 -6.58 3.40 -11.32
C TYR A 29 -7.67 2.46 -11.81
N ILE A 30 -8.23 1.64 -10.92
CA ILE A 30 -9.14 0.56 -11.28
C ILE A 30 -10.44 0.70 -10.48
N HIS A 31 -11.55 0.42 -11.13
CA HIS A 31 -12.89 0.37 -10.54
C HIS A 31 -13.26 -1.07 -10.20
N ASP A 32 -13.90 -1.27 -9.06
CA ASP A 32 -14.45 -2.54 -8.61
C ASP A 32 -13.42 -3.69 -8.62
N GLU A 33 -12.16 -3.39 -8.21
CA GLU A 33 -11.05 -4.35 -8.23
C GLU A 33 -11.20 -5.39 -7.12
N PRO A 34 -11.24 -6.70 -7.45
CA PRO A 34 -11.34 -7.75 -6.44
C PRO A 34 -10.11 -7.79 -5.53
N LEU A 35 -10.30 -7.52 -4.23
CA LEU A 35 -9.22 -7.52 -3.23
C LEU A 35 -8.65 -8.92 -2.99
N ALA A 36 -9.35 -9.98 -3.36
CA ALA A 36 -8.81 -11.34 -3.38
C ALA A 36 -7.52 -11.48 -4.21
N ARG A 37 -7.29 -10.61 -5.20
CA ARG A 37 -6.05 -10.56 -6.00
C ARG A 37 -4.89 -9.88 -5.29
N HIS A 38 -5.20 -9.15 -4.22
CA HIS A 38 -4.26 -8.27 -3.49
C HIS A 38 -4.05 -8.70 -2.04
N THR A 39 -4.59 -9.84 -1.63
CA THR A 39 -4.43 -10.43 -0.30
C THR A 39 -3.78 -11.81 -0.38
N SER A 40 -2.97 -12.16 0.62
CA SER A 40 -2.34 -13.49 0.72
C SER A 40 -3.36 -14.60 0.91
N PHE A 41 -4.48 -14.33 1.54
CA PHE A 41 -5.58 -15.28 1.73
C PHE A 41 -6.35 -15.54 0.44
N ARG A 42 -6.21 -14.68 -0.58
CA ARG A 42 -6.94 -14.76 -1.86
C ARG A 42 -8.46 -14.76 -1.70
N ILE A 43 -8.94 -14.08 -0.66
CA ILE A 43 -10.36 -13.83 -0.38
C ILE A 43 -10.57 -12.32 -0.26
N GLY A 44 -11.78 -11.86 -0.52
CA GLY A 44 -12.21 -10.48 -0.40
C GLY A 44 -12.92 -9.97 -1.64
N GLY A 45 -14.03 -9.27 -1.41
CA GLY A 45 -14.82 -8.59 -2.43
C GLY A 45 -14.09 -7.39 -3.03
N PRO A 46 -14.78 -6.61 -3.87
CA PRO A 46 -14.16 -5.51 -4.62
C PRO A 46 -13.84 -4.30 -3.74
N ALA A 47 -12.78 -3.57 -4.08
CA ALA A 47 -12.61 -2.17 -3.72
C ALA A 47 -13.39 -1.31 -4.71
N THR A 48 -14.22 -0.38 -4.24
CA THR A 48 -14.98 0.54 -5.12
C THR A 48 -14.03 1.30 -6.05
N ARG A 49 -12.87 1.74 -5.52
CA ARG A 49 -11.76 2.32 -6.29
C ARG A 49 -10.44 1.83 -5.76
N MET A 50 -9.51 1.56 -6.67
CA MET A 50 -8.16 1.14 -6.30
C MET A 50 -7.11 1.90 -7.10
N ALA A 51 -6.14 2.51 -6.40
CA ALA A 51 -5.09 3.32 -6.98
C ALA A 51 -3.71 2.72 -6.67
N PHE A 52 -2.78 2.82 -7.64
CA PHE A 52 -1.43 2.28 -7.55
C PHE A 52 -0.40 3.41 -7.77
N PRO A 53 -0.15 4.25 -6.76
CA PRO A 53 0.77 5.37 -6.88
C PRO A 53 2.21 4.91 -7.10
N THR A 54 2.98 5.73 -7.82
CA THR A 54 4.41 5.53 -8.09
C THR A 54 5.29 6.56 -7.40
N SER A 55 4.69 7.50 -6.67
CA SER A 55 5.40 8.53 -5.90
C SER A 55 4.62 8.94 -4.64
N GLY A 56 5.34 9.53 -3.67
CA GLY A 56 4.73 10.13 -2.49
C GLY A 56 3.75 11.26 -2.85
N ASP A 57 4.07 12.08 -3.86
CA ASP A 57 3.20 13.17 -4.31
C ASP A 57 1.84 12.66 -4.79
N GLN A 58 1.82 11.52 -5.49
CA GLN A 58 0.56 10.90 -5.90
C GLN A 58 -0.26 10.43 -4.69
N ILE A 59 0.38 9.94 -3.62
CA ILE A 59 -0.32 9.57 -2.37
C ILE A 59 -0.92 10.81 -1.72
N VAL A 60 -0.16 11.91 -1.64
CA VAL A 60 -0.64 13.19 -1.09
C VAL A 60 -1.88 13.66 -1.85
N LEU A 61 -1.81 13.69 -3.19
CA LEU A 61 -2.96 14.10 -4.02
C LEU A 61 -4.16 13.18 -3.85
N LEU A 62 -3.97 11.85 -3.90
CA LEU A 62 -5.05 10.87 -3.73
C LEU A 62 -5.73 11.00 -2.36
N THR A 63 -4.95 11.18 -1.31
CA THR A 63 -5.47 11.37 0.05
C THR A 63 -6.25 12.66 0.17
N GLY A 64 -5.74 13.76 -0.40
CA GLY A 64 -6.43 15.04 -0.46
C GLY A 64 -7.75 14.96 -1.24
N PHE A 65 -7.74 14.33 -2.42
CA PHE A 65 -8.95 14.13 -3.23
C PHE A 65 -10.00 13.28 -2.49
N ALA A 66 -9.57 12.20 -1.84
CA ALA A 66 -10.45 11.36 -1.04
C ALA A 66 -11.11 12.18 0.10
N GLN A 67 -10.32 12.99 0.82
CA GLN A 67 -10.82 13.86 1.88
C GLN A 67 -11.84 14.89 1.35
N GLU A 68 -11.56 15.53 0.22
CA GLU A 68 -12.49 16.47 -0.43
C GLU A 68 -13.79 15.79 -0.89
N CYS A 69 -13.72 14.52 -1.26
CA CYS A 69 -14.88 13.70 -1.61
C CYS A 69 -15.60 13.10 -0.39
N GLY A 70 -15.12 13.35 0.84
CA GLY A 70 -15.73 12.86 2.07
C GLY A 70 -15.50 11.36 2.32
N VAL A 71 -14.45 10.77 1.75
CA VAL A 71 -14.10 9.35 1.94
C VAL A 71 -12.72 9.21 2.57
N THR A 72 -12.58 8.28 3.51
CA THR A 72 -11.29 7.94 4.12
C THR A 72 -10.64 6.82 3.31
N PRO A 73 -9.46 7.02 2.70
CA PRO A 73 -8.81 5.99 1.95
C PRO A 73 -8.27 4.86 2.84
N PHE A 74 -8.25 3.64 2.30
CA PHE A 74 -7.61 2.50 2.93
C PHE A 74 -6.22 2.26 2.30
N LEU A 75 -5.16 2.32 3.12
CA LEU A 75 -3.80 2.06 2.66
C LEU A 75 -3.52 0.56 2.70
N LEU A 76 -3.13 0.00 1.57
CA LEU A 76 -2.82 -1.41 1.41
C LEU A 76 -1.35 -1.60 1.01
N GLY A 77 -0.62 -2.39 1.78
CA GLY A 77 0.69 -2.91 1.38
C GLY A 77 0.54 -4.19 0.53
N ASN A 78 1.28 -5.23 0.89
CA ASN A 78 1.21 -6.53 0.19
C ASN A 78 -0.01 -7.39 0.58
N GLY A 79 -0.91 -6.89 1.44
CA GLY A 79 -2.13 -7.61 1.85
C GLY A 79 -1.87 -8.91 2.60
N THR A 80 -0.73 -9.04 3.28
CA THR A 80 -0.31 -10.30 3.95
C THR A 80 -0.91 -10.46 5.34
N ASN A 81 -1.44 -9.39 5.92
CA ASN A 81 -2.08 -9.37 7.24
C ASN A 81 -3.49 -8.78 7.15
N LEU A 82 -4.22 -9.09 6.08
CA LEU A 82 -5.53 -8.54 5.82
C LEU A 82 -6.50 -9.64 5.39
N LEU A 83 -7.65 -9.69 6.05
CA LEU A 83 -8.82 -10.46 5.65
C LEU A 83 -9.93 -9.48 5.27
N VAL A 84 -10.41 -9.58 4.04
CA VAL A 84 -11.47 -8.71 3.50
C VAL A 84 -12.75 -9.52 3.35
N ALA A 85 -13.87 -8.93 3.74
CA ALA A 85 -15.19 -9.52 3.56
C ALA A 85 -15.59 -9.62 2.08
N ASP A 86 -16.55 -10.49 1.77
CA ASP A 86 -17.01 -10.73 0.40
C ASP A 86 -17.75 -9.51 -0.19
N GLU A 87 -18.30 -8.64 0.65
CA GLU A 87 -18.90 -7.37 0.27
C GLU A 87 -17.87 -6.35 -0.25
N GLY A 88 -16.60 -6.56 0.08
CA GLY A 88 -15.51 -5.68 -0.32
C GLY A 88 -15.36 -4.43 0.56
N LEU A 89 -14.76 -3.38 -0.02
CA LEU A 89 -14.52 -2.10 0.64
C LEU A 89 -15.12 -0.96 -0.18
N ASP A 90 -16.13 -0.29 0.40
CA ASP A 90 -16.70 0.92 -0.20
C ASP A 90 -15.85 2.17 0.10
N THR A 91 -14.63 2.16 -0.43
CA THR A 91 -13.68 3.27 -0.28
C THR A 91 -12.68 3.29 -1.44
N LEU A 92 -11.79 4.31 -1.43
CA LEU A 92 -10.55 4.31 -2.20
C LEU A 92 -9.51 3.44 -1.48
N VAL A 93 -9.03 2.39 -2.13
CA VAL A 93 -7.86 1.63 -1.70
C VAL A 93 -6.62 2.18 -2.41
N ILE A 94 -5.60 2.57 -1.65
CA ILE A 94 -4.31 3.02 -2.19
C ILE A 94 -3.29 1.92 -1.89
N GLN A 95 -2.83 1.20 -2.91
CA GLN A 95 -1.84 0.14 -2.74
C GLN A 95 -0.43 0.68 -2.92
N THR A 96 0.36 0.64 -1.83
CA THR A 96 1.79 0.89 -1.87
C THR A 96 2.51 -0.41 -2.27
N GLY A 97 2.95 -0.50 -3.51
CA GLY A 97 3.55 -1.72 -4.06
C GLY A 97 4.73 -1.41 -4.98
N GLU A 98 4.74 -2.02 -6.16
CA GLU A 98 5.85 -1.93 -7.12
C GLU A 98 6.25 -0.50 -7.51
N GLY A 99 5.32 0.44 -7.51
CA GLY A 99 5.57 1.84 -7.82
C GLY A 99 6.40 2.58 -6.76
N LEU A 100 6.35 2.13 -5.51
CA LEU A 100 7.07 2.71 -4.36
C LEU A 100 8.11 1.69 -3.85
N ASN A 101 9.13 1.44 -4.63
CA ASN A 101 10.02 0.30 -4.44
C ASN A 101 11.52 0.67 -4.55
N ARG A 102 11.87 1.93 -4.29
CA ARG A 102 13.26 2.37 -4.25
C ARG A 102 13.91 1.97 -2.94
N ILE A 103 15.20 1.65 -3.00
CA ILE A 103 16.04 1.36 -1.85
C ILE A 103 17.43 1.92 -2.13
N ALA A 104 18.01 2.59 -1.17
CA ALA A 104 19.32 3.21 -1.26
C ALA A 104 20.09 3.05 0.06
N LEU A 105 21.42 3.09 -0.02
CA LEU A 105 22.32 3.04 1.12
C LEU A 105 23.19 4.29 1.12
N ASP A 106 23.28 4.94 2.26
CA ASP A 106 24.22 6.04 2.52
C ASP A 106 24.77 5.93 3.94
N GLY A 107 26.10 5.89 4.08
CA GLY A 107 26.78 5.88 5.38
C GLY A 107 26.33 4.80 6.38
N GLY A 108 25.79 3.66 5.88
CA GLY A 108 25.26 2.58 6.74
C GLY A 108 23.77 2.73 7.07
N ILE A 109 23.11 3.78 6.59
CA ILE A 109 21.64 3.97 6.70
C ILE A 109 20.98 3.53 5.41
N ILE A 110 20.01 2.62 5.50
CA ILE A 110 19.17 2.21 4.37
C ILE A 110 17.94 3.09 4.35
N THR A 111 17.75 3.81 3.25
CA THR A 111 16.48 4.51 2.95
C THR A 111 15.67 3.69 1.95
N ALA A 112 14.43 3.40 2.27
CA ALA A 112 13.58 2.56 1.42
C ALA A 112 12.13 3.06 1.38
N ASP A 113 11.51 2.94 0.21
CA ASP A 113 10.10 3.26 0.02
C ASP A 113 9.20 2.23 0.73
N ALA A 114 7.99 2.65 1.08
CA ALA A 114 7.01 1.85 1.82
C ALA A 114 6.60 0.53 1.12
N GLY A 115 6.70 0.46 -0.21
CA GLY A 115 6.37 -0.73 -1.01
C GLY A 115 7.49 -1.77 -1.10
N VAL A 116 8.71 -1.47 -0.63
CA VAL A 116 9.82 -2.44 -0.59
C VAL A 116 9.42 -3.64 0.26
N SER A 117 9.59 -4.87 -0.25
CA SER A 117 9.31 -6.06 0.56
C SER A 117 10.35 -6.23 1.67
N LEU A 118 9.91 -6.70 2.85
CA LEU A 118 10.80 -6.96 3.98
C LEU A 118 11.89 -7.98 3.63
N ALA A 119 11.57 -8.99 2.83
CA ALA A 119 12.56 -9.95 2.34
C ALA A 119 13.64 -9.28 1.48
N ARG A 120 13.26 -8.38 0.56
CA ARG A 120 14.20 -7.62 -0.27
C ARG A 120 15.06 -6.68 0.58
N LEU A 121 14.48 -6.05 1.59
CA LEU A 121 15.22 -5.20 2.54
C LEU A 121 16.30 -6.00 3.28
N GLY A 122 15.97 -7.19 3.79
CA GLY A 122 16.93 -8.07 4.47
C GLY A 122 18.05 -8.54 3.54
N VAL A 123 17.72 -8.93 2.29
CA VAL A 123 18.72 -9.31 1.27
C VAL A 123 19.62 -8.12 0.92
N PHE A 124 19.06 -6.93 0.77
CA PHE A 124 19.82 -5.71 0.48
C PHE A 124 20.81 -5.40 1.60
N ALA A 125 20.41 -5.47 2.88
CA ALA A 125 21.28 -5.27 4.02
C ALA A 125 22.44 -6.30 4.01
N TRP A 126 22.14 -7.58 3.82
CA TRP A 126 23.14 -8.64 3.72
C TRP A 126 24.16 -8.39 2.61
N GLN A 127 23.71 -8.00 1.41
CA GLN A 127 24.59 -7.70 0.28
C GLN A 127 25.57 -6.54 0.55
N HIS A 128 25.21 -5.65 1.49
CA HIS A 128 26.03 -4.51 1.90
C HIS A 128 26.74 -4.74 3.25
N SER A 129 26.80 -6.00 3.72
CA SER A 129 27.46 -6.37 4.98
C SER A 129 26.91 -5.62 6.22
N LEU A 130 25.60 -5.31 6.19
CA LEU A 130 24.88 -4.73 7.32
C LEU A 130 24.13 -5.83 8.08
N THR A 131 24.10 -5.70 9.41
CA THR A 131 23.41 -6.62 10.33
C THR A 131 22.19 -5.94 10.97
N GLY A 132 21.30 -6.72 11.60
CA GLY A 132 20.14 -6.23 12.33
C GLY A 132 18.81 -6.36 11.59
N LEU A 133 18.82 -6.75 10.30
CA LEU A 133 17.63 -6.96 9.46
C LEU A 133 17.39 -8.45 9.11
N GLU A 134 18.10 -9.37 9.74
CA GLU A 134 18.00 -10.82 9.48
C GLU A 134 16.57 -11.33 9.73
N PHE A 135 15.92 -10.84 10.78
CA PHE A 135 14.55 -11.19 11.13
C PHE A 135 13.54 -10.84 10.04
N ALA A 136 13.80 -9.77 9.27
CA ALA A 136 12.88 -9.24 8.28
C ALA A 136 12.74 -10.13 7.03
N HIS A 137 13.79 -10.91 6.70
CA HIS A 137 13.82 -11.73 5.48
C HIS A 137 12.70 -12.76 5.40
N GLY A 138 12.33 -13.35 6.55
CA GLY A 138 11.28 -14.37 6.64
C GLY A 138 9.86 -13.82 6.77
N ILE A 139 9.68 -12.52 6.94
CA ILE A 139 8.36 -11.91 7.15
C ILE A 139 7.76 -11.52 5.79
N PRO A 140 6.63 -12.09 5.38
CA PRO A 140 5.95 -11.65 4.18
C PRO A 140 5.32 -10.27 4.43
N GLY A 141 5.52 -9.33 3.50
CA GLY A 141 4.92 -8.00 3.61
C GLY A 141 5.79 -6.91 3.01
N SER A 142 5.24 -5.69 2.97
CA SER A 142 5.94 -4.47 2.59
C SER A 142 6.51 -3.76 3.82
N LEU A 143 7.55 -2.95 3.61
CA LEU A 143 8.17 -2.16 4.67
C LEU A 143 7.16 -1.24 5.36
N GLY A 144 6.33 -0.50 4.60
CA GLY A 144 5.32 0.39 5.19
C GLY A 144 4.31 -0.36 6.05
N GLY A 145 3.79 -1.51 5.57
CA GLY A 145 2.93 -2.37 6.37
C GLY A 145 3.63 -2.94 7.60
N GLY A 146 4.90 -3.32 7.45
CA GLY A 146 5.73 -3.79 8.55
C GLY A 146 5.94 -2.72 9.63
N VAL A 147 6.20 -1.47 9.23
CA VAL A 147 6.36 -0.35 10.17
C VAL A 147 5.08 -0.11 10.96
N VAL A 148 3.92 -0.06 10.30
CA VAL A 148 2.61 0.13 10.96
C VAL A 148 2.35 -0.96 11.99
N MET A 149 2.72 -2.20 11.69
CA MET A 149 2.50 -3.37 12.54
C MET A 149 3.65 -3.64 13.53
N ASN A 150 4.74 -2.86 13.48
CA ASN A 150 6.00 -3.18 14.16
C ASN A 150 6.41 -4.63 13.91
N ALA A 151 6.46 -5.05 12.65
CA ALA A 151 6.69 -6.44 12.28
C ALA A 151 8.00 -6.97 12.87
N GLY A 152 7.95 -8.17 13.43
CA GLY A 152 9.09 -8.81 14.07
C GLY A 152 9.03 -10.33 13.98
N ALA A 153 10.20 -10.97 14.11
CA ALA A 153 10.38 -12.41 14.15
C ALA A 153 11.73 -12.74 14.82
N TYR A 154 11.80 -13.91 15.44
CA TYR A 154 13.07 -14.43 16.02
C TYR A 154 13.74 -13.49 17.03
N GLY A 155 12.97 -12.67 17.72
CA GLY A 155 13.47 -11.73 18.73
C GLY A 155 13.92 -10.37 18.23
N GLY A 156 13.83 -10.09 16.91
CA GLY A 156 14.04 -8.77 16.32
C GLY A 156 12.74 -8.16 15.82
N GLU A 157 12.59 -6.85 15.85
CA GLU A 157 11.43 -6.11 15.36
C GLU A 157 11.85 -4.78 14.73
N LEU A 158 11.00 -4.22 13.86
CA LEU A 158 11.35 -3.03 13.08
C LEU A 158 11.71 -1.83 13.94
N LYS A 159 11.06 -1.62 15.08
CA LYS A 159 11.40 -0.51 16.00
C LYS A 159 12.85 -0.52 16.47
N ASP A 160 13.52 -1.68 16.50
CA ASP A 160 14.89 -1.82 16.99
C ASP A 160 15.93 -1.29 16.00
N VAL A 161 15.56 -1.21 14.71
CA VAL A 161 16.45 -0.78 13.61
C VAL A 161 15.98 0.48 12.90
N LEU A 162 14.75 0.95 13.20
CA LEU A 162 14.14 2.10 12.56
C LEU A 162 14.64 3.39 13.21
N THR A 163 15.21 4.30 12.43
CA THR A 163 15.71 5.60 12.90
C THR A 163 14.78 6.76 12.56
N GLU A 164 14.12 6.70 11.41
CA GLU A 164 13.25 7.79 10.93
C GLU A 164 12.16 7.24 10.02
N VAL A 165 10.99 7.90 10.02
CA VAL A 165 9.87 7.63 9.10
C VAL A 165 9.35 8.95 8.57
N THR A 166 9.25 9.06 7.23
CA THR A 166 8.48 10.13 6.57
C THR A 166 7.07 9.63 6.35
N ALA A 167 6.09 10.30 6.94
CA ALA A 167 4.67 9.94 6.83
C ALA A 167 3.80 11.13 6.50
N LEU A 168 2.64 10.87 5.90
CA LEU A 168 1.55 11.84 5.69
C LEU A 168 0.56 11.71 6.84
N PHE A 169 0.18 12.83 7.47
CA PHE A 169 -0.81 12.94 8.54
C PHE A 169 -1.95 13.88 8.14
#